data_2a136bd6a0a2a3787405f8e64c606ef5
#
_entry.id   2a136bd6a0a2a3787405f8e64c606ef5
#
_cell.length_a   1.000
_cell.length_b   1.000
_cell.length_c   1.000
_cell.angle_alpha   90.00
_cell.angle_beta   90.00
_cell.angle_gamma   90.00
#
_symmetry.space_group_name_H-M   'P 1'
#
loop_
_entity.id
_entity.type
_entity.pdbx_description
1 polymer ?
#
loop_
_entity_poly.entity_id
_entity_poly.type
_entity_poly.pdbx_seq_one_letter_code
_entity_poly.pdbx_strand_id
1 'polypeptide(L)'
;MKTFIRIIVLVLIMGIVVSACGEAAPTPTPVTDDITPIDLQAGYGIRGLWFELYMTDPESPLSPQGTGGVDGPLVEAIDAARLSIDVAAYSISLNSVRNALIRAHDRGVTVRVVMESNNMDRSDVQIMLEAGIPILGDDRPGLMHDKFIVIDRSEVWLGSMNFTDSGAYDDNNNMIRIRSTKIAENYTVEFNEMFESGLFGDRVLAQTPNPRITLDGTQVDTYFSPDDGVLTAIYTLLSGAEESIYFLAFSFTSNELGAIVREQARAGLDVRGVMDREQVASNTGTEFDPFQQAGLDVRIDGNDGQMHHKVFIVDEKIVVMGS
;
A
#
# COMPACT_ATOMS: atom_id res chain seq x y z
N MET A 1 -69.15 1.74 62.12
CA MET A 1 -67.89 0.93 61.93
C MET A 1 -68.01 0.24 60.60
N LYS A 2 -67.25 0.72 59.57
CA LYS A 2 -67.35 0.20 58.21
C LYS A 2 -66.15 -0.69 57.97
N THR A 3 -66.40 -1.96 57.74
CA THR A 3 -65.40 -3.00 57.46
C THR A 3 -65.10 -2.96 55.99
N PHE A 4 -63.83 -2.68 55.63
CA PHE A 4 -63.34 -2.75 54.24
C PHE A 4 -62.83 -4.18 53.91
N ILE A 5 -63.57 -4.83 53.01
CA ILE A 5 -63.15 -6.10 52.41
C ILE A 5 -62.17 -5.76 51.28
N ARG A 6 -60.95 -6.23 51.39
CA ARG A 6 -59.94 -6.21 50.29
C ARG A 6 -60.08 -7.49 49.44
N ILE A 7 -60.50 -7.30 48.21
CA ILE A 7 -60.54 -8.34 47.20
C ILE A 7 -59.13 -8.38 46.58
N ILE A 8 -58.42 -9.52 46.71
CA ILE A 8 -57.18 -9.79 46.02
C ILE A 8 -57.58 -10.47 44.73
N VAL A 9 -57.30 -9.77 43.60
CA VAL A 9 -57.41 -10.35 42.25
C VAL A 9 -56.08 -11.00 41.91
N LEU A 10 -56.06 -12.31 41.84
CA LEU A 10 -54.91 -13.10 41.39
C LEU A 10 -54.97 -13.14 39.87
N VAL A 11 -54.07 -12.39 39.18
CA VAL A 11 -53.92 -12.49 37.74
C VAL A 11 -52.88 -13.58 37.43
N LEU A 12 -53.37 -14.70 36.91
CA LEU A 12 -52.57 -15.80 36.42
C LEU A 12 -52.03 -15.40 35.04
N ILE A 13 -50.74 -14.98 34.95
CA ILE A 13 -50.08 -14.77 33.68
C ILE A 13 -49.55 -16.11 33.19
N MET A 14 -50.28 -16.68 32.23
CA MET A 14 -49.84 -17.89 31.51
C MET A 14 -48.77 -17.45 30.50
N GLY A 15 -47.48 -17.62 30.88
CA GLY A 15 -46.34 -17.35 29.99
C GLY A 15 -46.31 -18.37 28.87
N ILE A 16 -46.63 -17.93 27.65
CA ILE A 16 -46.35 -18.68 26.43
C ILE A 16 -44.86 -18.55 26.17
N VAL A 17 -44.09 -19.61 26.45
CA VAL A 17 -42.70 -19.72 25.99
C VAL A 17 -42.74 -20.03 24.51
N VAL A 18 -42.65 -18.99 23.69
CA VAL A 18 -42.32 -19.17 22.25
C VAL A 18 -40.86 -19.48 22.18
N SER A 19 -40.53 -20.77 22.01
CA SER A 19 -39.18 -21.20 21.64
C SER A 19 -38.96 -20.74 20.21
N ALA A 20 -38.39 -19.55 20.04
CA ALA A 20 -37.86 -19.14 18.75
C ALA A 20 -36.60 -19.98 18.52
N CYS A 21 -36.71 -21.02 17.70
CA CYS A 21 -35.55 -21.57 17.02
C CYS A 21 -35.00 -20.45 16.12
N GLY A 22 -34.10 -19.64 16.67
CA GLY A 22 -33.26 -18.78 15.87
C GLY A 22 -32.37 -19.71 15.02
N GLU A 23 -32.61 -19.78 13.71
CA GLU A 23 -31.58 -20.25 12.80
C GLU A 23 -30.33 -19.42 13.10
N ALA A 24 -29.26 -20.08 13.52
CA ALA A 24 -27.96 -19.45 13.63
C ALA A 24 -27.68 -18.82 12.25
N ALA A 25 -27.38 -17.52 12.24
CA ALA A 25 -26.92 -16.87 11.01
C ALA A 25 -25.79 -17.75 10.43
N PRO A 26 -25.81 -18.03 9.14
CA PRO A 26 -24.77 -18.83 8.54
C PRO A 26 -23.44 -18.19 8.90
N THR A 27 -22.58 -18.95 9.55
CA THR A 27 -21.17 -18.57 9.76
C THR A 27 -20.65 -18.24 8.38
N PRO A 28 -20.08 -17.04 8.15
CA PRO A 28 -19.51 -16.73 6.85
C PRO A 28 -18.50 -17.84 6.55
N THR A 29 -18.75 -18.57 5.49
CA THR A 29 -17.79 -19.52 4.95
C THR A 29 -16.54 -18.70 4.70
N PRO A 30 -15.36 -19.08 5.20
CA PRO A 30 -14.14 -18.37 4.82
C PRO A 30 -14.09 -18.42 3.30
N VAL A 31 -14.13 -17.25 2.68
CA VAL A 31 -13.87 -17.12 1.26
C VAL A 31 -12.43 -17.58 1.10
N THR A 32 -12.24 -18.80 0.68
CA THR A 32 -10.94 -19.24 0.17
C THR A 32 -10.82 -18.50 -1.15
N ASP A 33 -10.29 -17.28 -1.12
CA ASP A 33 -9.77 -16.67 -2.33
C ASP A 33 -8.85 -17.69 -2.96
N ASP A 34 -9.17 -18.11 -4.19
CA ASP A 34 -8.29 -18.97 -4.95
C ASP A 34 -7.04 -18.13 -5.32
N ILE A 35 -6.14 -17.97 -4.33
CA ILE A 35 -4.85 -17.31 -4.54
C ILE A 35 -4.05 -18.22 -5.45
N THR A 36 -3.71 -17.71 -6.63
CA THR A 36 -2.91 -18.44 -7.61
C THR A 36 -1.54 -17.80 -7.77
N PRO A 37 -0.46 -18.59 -7.86
CA PRO A 37 0.85 -18.06 -8.20
C PRO A 37 0.86 -17.41 -9.59
N ILE A 38 1.61 -16.34 -9.72
CA ILE A 38 2.02 -15.76 -11.00
C ILE A 38 3.48 -16.14 -11.19
N ASP A 39 3.78 -16.80 -12.29
CA ASP A 39 5.14 -17.24 -12.60
C ASP A 39 5.95 -16.06 -13.16
N LEU A 40 6.92 -15.59 -12.38
CA LEU A 40 7.93 -14.62 -12.79
C LEU A 40 9.30 -15.29 -12.81
N GLN A 41 10.15 -14.90 -13.75
CA GLN A 41 11.50 -15.46 -13.86
C GLN A 41 12.49 -14.77 -12.89
N ALA A 42 12.24 -13.49 -12.58
CA ALA A 42 13.01 -12.70 -11.61
C ALA A 42 12.05 -11.98 -10.65
N GLY A 43 11.45 -12.75 -9.75
CA GLY A 43 10.48 -12.25 -8.78
C GLY A 43 9.44 -13.29 -8.38
N TYR A 44 8.53 -12.86 -7.56
CA TYR A 44 7.40 -13.66 -7.07
C TYR A 44 6.10 -12.91 -7.31
N GLY A 45 5.05 -13.64 -7.67
CA GLY A 45 3.74 -13.04 -7.86
C GLY A 45 2.63 -13.95 -7.37
N ILE A 46 1.56 -13.33 -6.88
CA ILE A 46 0.29 -14.00 -6.56
C ILE A 46 -0.87 -13.19 -7.13
N ARG A 47 -1.94 -13.89 -7.49
CA ARG A 47 -3.18 -13.31 -7.98
C ARG A 47 -4.34 -13.76 -7.12
N GLY A 48 -5.07 -12.79 -6.56
CA GLY A 48 -6.40 -12.95 -5.99
C GLY A 48 -7.48 -12.47 -6.97
N LEU A 49 -8.73 -12.40 -6.49
CA LEU A 49 -9.87 -12.02 -7.31
C LEU A 49 -9.77 -10.56 -7.81
N TRP A 50 -9.36 -9.64 -6.95
CA TRP A 50 -9.34 -8.20 -7.21
C TRP A 50 -7.93 -7.59 -7.22
N PHE A 51 -6.89 -8.37 -6.90
CA PHE A 51 -5.51 -7.91 -6.84
C PHE A 51 -4.52 -8.87 -7.49
N GLU A 52 -3.34 -8.34 -7.81
CA GLU A 52 -2.10 -9.08 -8.05
C GLU A 52 -1.01 -8.43 -7.21
N LEU A 53 -0.27 -9.23 -6.47
CA LEU A 53 0.86 -8.77 -5.66
C LEU A 53 2.14 -9.36 -6.22
N TYR A 54 3.14 -8.51 -6.39
CA TYR A 54 4.44 -8.85 -6.94
C TYR A 54 5.54 -8.43 -5.98
N MET A 55 6.59 -9.25 -5.92
CA MET A 55 7.83 -8.94 -5.21
C MET A 55 9.02 -9.17 -6.12
N THR A 56 9.98 -8.27 -6.09
CA THR A 56 11.25 -8.41 -6.80
C THR A 56 12.09 -9.51 -6.18
N ASP A 57 12.97 -10.11 -6.98
CA ASP A 57 13.96 -11.09 -6.55
C ASP A 57 15.34 -10.67 -7.08
N PRO A 58 16.07 -9.81 -6.35
CA PRO A 58 17.42 -9.40 -6.76
C PRO A 58 18.44 -10.54 -6.81
N GLU A 59 18.18 -11.66 -6.10
CA GLU A 59 19.02 -12.86 -6.10
C GLU A 59 18.79 -13.76 -7.33
N SER A 60 17.76 -13.50 -8.15
CA SER A 60 17.51 -14.25 -9.37
C SER A 60 18.69 -14.13 -10.35
N PRO A 61 19.13 -15.23 -10.99
CA PRO A 61 20.17 -15.18 -12.01
C PRO A 61 19.83 -14.28 -13.22
N LEU A 62 18.56 -13.90 -13.39
CA LEU A 62 18.11 -13.02 -14.47
C LEU A 62 18.07 -11.54 -14.08
N SER A 63 18.11 -11.22 -12.78
CA SER A 63 18.09 -9.84 -12.31
C SER A 63 19.25 -9.00 -12.86
N PRO A 64 20.51 -9.48 -12.92
CA PRO A 64 21.58 -8.72 -13.56
C PRO A 64 21.40 -8.51 -15.07
N GLN A 65 20.46 -9.21 -15.69
CA GLN A 65 20.13 -9.06 -17.12
C GLN A 65 18.96 -8.09 -17.35
N GLY A 66 18.30 -7.63 -16.29
CA GLY A 66 17.18 -6.72 -16.35
C GLY A 66 15.97 -7.30 -17.11
N THR A 67 15.66 -8.58 -16.89
CA THR A 67 14.57 -9.27 -17.62
C THR A 67 13.80 -10.23 -16.73
N GLY A 68 12.50 -10.39 -17.05
CA GLY A 68 11.63 -11.37 -16.40
C GLY A 68 11.14 -10.96 -15.01
N GLY A 69 11.31 -9.70 -14.64
CA GLY A 69 10.90 -9.13 -13.35
C GLY A 69 9.48 -8.59 -13.30
N VAL A 70 9.21 -7.83 -12.26
CA VAL A 70 7.89 -7.22 -11.95
C VAL A 70 7.45 -6.21 -13.02
N ASP A 71 8.38 -5.64 -13.75
CA ASP A 71 8.10 -4.69 -14.84
C ASP A 71 7.35 -5.35 -16.02
N GLY A 72 7.53 -6.64 -16.26
CA GLY A 72 6.84 -7.36 -17.33
C GLY A 72 5.31 -7.23 -17.23
N PRO A 73 4.66 -7.68 -16.17
CA PRO A 73 3.21 -7.51 -15.97
C PRO A 73 2.74 -6.05 -15.99
N LEU A 74 3.53 -5.12 -15.48
CA LEU A 74 3.22 -3.68 -15.53
C LEU A 74 3.23 -3.16 -16.98
N VAL A 75 4.24 -3.53 -17.77
CA VAL A 75 4.34 -3.19 -19.20
C VAL A 75 3.14 -3.74 -19.97
N GLU A 76 2.77 -5.00 -19.72
CA GLU A 76 1.57 -5.61 -20.33
C GLU A 76 0.30 -4.80 -20.03
N ALA A 77 0.13 -4.33 -18.78
CA ALA A 77 -1.01 -3.51 -18.40
C ALA A 77 -0.99 -2.13 -19.10
N ILE A 78 0.17 -1.47 -19.18
CA ILE A 78 0.36 -0.20 -19.91
C ILE A 78 0.06 -0.38 -21.42
N ASP A 79 0.55 -1.46 -22.02
CA ASP A 79 0.32 -1.75 -23.43
C ASP A 79 -1.16 -2.12 -23.73
N ALA A 80 -1.89 -2.64 -22.75
CA ALA A 80 -3.31 -2.92 -22.83
C ALA A 80 -4.22 -1.69 -22.62
N ALA A 81 -3.70 -0.59 -22.08
CA ALA A 81 -4.45 0.64 -21.81
C ALA A 81 -5.10 1.24 -23.05
N ARG A 82 -6.33 1.78 -22.89
CA ARG A 82 -7.17 2.28 -23.98
C ARG A 82 -7.59 3.73 -23.83
N LEU A 83 -7.65 4.24 -22.61
CA LEU A 83 -8.21 5.58 -22.31
C LEU A 83 -7.15 6.52 -21.74
N SER A 84 -6.58 6.15 -20.59
CA SER A 84 -5.67 7.02 -19.86
C SER A 84 -4.68 6.26 -19.00
N ILE A 85 -3.51 6.86 -18.80
CA ILE A 85 -2.48 6.42 -17.86
C ILE A 85 -1.99 7.66 -17.10
N ASP A 86 -2.22 7.68 -15.80
CA ASP A 86 -1.72 8.73 -14.89
C ASP A 86 -0.62 8.14 -14.01
N VAL A 87 0.57 8.70 -14.07
CA VAL A 87 1.76 8.21 -13.37
C VAL A 87 2.24 9.22 -12.35
N ALA A 88 2.27 8.86 -11.08
CA ALA A 88 3.02 9.58 -10.06
C ALA A 88 4.28 8.80 -9.70
N ALA A 89 5.46 9.40 -9.86
CA ALA A 89 6.72 8.69 -9.71
C ALA A 89 7.82 9.56 -9.10
N TYR A 90 8.49 9.04 -8.09
CA TYR A 90 9.73 9.66 -7.61
C TYR A 90 10.82 9.65 -8.71
N SER A 91 10.97 8.51 -9.42
CA SER A 91 11.94 8.36 -10.50
C SER A 91 11.46 7.37 -11.55
N ILE A 92 11.73 7.68 -12.83
CA ILE A 92 11.50 6.81 -13.97
C ILE A 92 12.81 6.72 -14.77
N SER A 93 13.42 5.53 -14.83
CA SER A 93 14.56 5.24 -15.68
C SER A 93 14.55 3.80 -16.20
N LEU A 94 13.50 3.04 -15.89
CA LEU A 94 13.32 1.67 -16.38
C LEU A 94 12.85 1.72 -17.83
N ASN A 95 13.73 1.30 -18.74
CA ASN A 95 13.51 1.37 -20.19
C ASN A 95 12.22 0.68 -20.65
N SER A 96 11.87 -0.45 -20.06
CA SER A 96 10.66 -1.21 -20.38
C SER A 96 9.40 -0.38 -20.12
N VAL A 97 9.31 0.26 -18.96
CA VAL A 97 8.18 1.12 -18.55
C VAL A 97 8.13 2.41 -19.37
N ARG A 98 9.27 3.13 -19.49
CA ARG A 98 9.36 4.34 -20.33
C ARG A 98 8.86 4.09 -21.74
N ASN A 99 9.37 3.04 -22.40
CA ASN A 99 9.01 2.72 -23.77
C ASN A 99 7.53 2.30 -23.89
N ALA A 100 6.96 1.61 -22.88
CA ALA A 100 5.54 1.27 -22.84
C ALA A 100 4.65 2.52 -22.74
N LEU A 101 5.02 3.51 -21.91
CA LEU A 101 4.31 4.78 -21.80
C LEU A 101 4.33 5.55 -23.13
N ILE A 102 5.47 5.59 -23.84
CA ILE A 102 5.58 6.21 -25.17
C ILE A 102 4.68 5.48 -26.17
N ARG A 103 4.74 4.15 -26.22
CA ARG A 103 3.83 3.38 -27.10
C ARG A 103 2.35 3.62 -26.81
N ALA A 104 1.99 3.76 -25.53
CA ALA A 104 0.61 4.09 -25.16
C ALA A 104 0.23 5.49 -25.67
N HIS A 105 1.09 6.48 -25.50
CA HIS A 105 0.91 7.83 -26.03
C HIS A 105 0.77 7.83 -27.56
N ASP A 106 1.63 7.13 -28.28
CA ASP A 106 1.59 6.99 -29.75
C ASP A 106 0.29 6.33 -30.26
N ARG A 107 -0.32 5.46 -29.44
CA ARG A 107 -1.65 4.86 -29.72
C ARG A 107 -2.81 5.83 -29.50
N GLY A 108 -2.55 7.02 -28.94
CA GLY A 108 -3.57 8.02 -28.61
C GLY A 108 -4.18 7.86 -27.21
N VAL A 109 -3.57 7.04 -26.34
CA VAL A 109 -3.91 6.99 -24.91
C VAL A 109 -3.45 8.29 -24.24
N THR A 110 -4.28 8.89 -23.40
CA THR A 110 -3.89 10.05 -22.61
C THR A 110 -2.90 9.64 -21.54
N VAL A 111 -1.61 9.97 -21.71
CA VAL A 111 -0.57 9.69 -20.73
C VAL A 111 -0.17 10.99 -20.05
N ARG A 112 -0.18 11.04 -18.72
CA ARG A 112 0.25 12.18 -17.89
C ARG A 112 1.19 11.71 -16.79
N VAL A 113 2.18 12.51 -16.44
CA VAL A 113 3.17 12.15 -15.42
C VAL A 113 3.37 13.29 -14.43
N VAL A 114 3.42 12.97 -13.13
CA VAL A 114 3.91 13.84 -12.05
C VAL A 114 5.19 13.22 -11.49
N MET A 115 6.22 14.05 -11.29
CA MET A 115 7.52 13.56 -10.81
C MET A 115 8.15 14.47 -9.77
N GLU A 116 9.07 13.88 -9.01
CA GLU A 116 10.06 14.62 -8.21
C GLU A 116 10.91 15.51 -9.11
N SER A 117 10.94 16.83 -8.84
CA SER A 117 11.62 17.83 -9.67
C SER A 117 13.12 17.58 -9.81
N ASN A 118 13.78 17.05 -8.79
CA ASN A 118 15.20 16.73 -8.84
C ASN A 118 15.56 15.61 -9.84
N ASN A 119 14.57 14.89 -10.34
CA ASN A 119 14.73 13.82 -11.33
C ASN A 119 14.31 14.24 -12.75
N MET A 120 13.84 15.48 -12.95
CA MET A 120 13.37 15.96 -14.26
C MET A 120 14.45 15.99 -15.34
N ASP A 121 15.71 16.24 -14.98
CA ASP A 121 16.83 16.31 -15.92
C ASP A 121 17.36 14.95 -16.41
N ARG A 122 16.78 13.84 -15.91
CA ARG A 122 17.20 12.50 -16.34
C ARG A 122 16.86 12.26 -17.80
N SER A 123 17.76 11.56 -18.52
CA SER A 123 17.61 11.27 -19.96
C SER A 123 16.29 10.60 -20.31
N ASP A 124 15.83 9.68 -19.48
CA ASP A 124 14.57 8.95 -19.69
C ASP A 124 13.35 9.89 -19.64
N VAL A 125 13.38 10.89 -18.76
CA VAL A 125 12.35 11.91 -18.66
C VAL A 125 12.36 12.81 -19.89
N GLN A 126 13.55 13.23 -20.35
CA GLN A 126 13.70 14.04 -21.54
C GLN A 126 13.20 13.32 -22.81
N ILE A 127 13.46 12.02 -22.94
CA ILE A 127 12.92 11.18 -24.03
C ILE A 127 11.39 11.13 -24.02
N MET A 128 10.76 11.05 -22.85
CA MET A 128 9.29 11.08 -22.74
C MET A 128 8.71 12.46 -23.08
N LEU A 129 9.38 13.55 -22.65
CA LEU A 129 9.00 14.91 -23.01
C LEU A 129 9.12 15.16 -24.53
N GLU A 130 10.21 14.69 -25.16
CA GLU A 130 10.42 14.74 -26.60
C GLU A 130 9.36 13.95 -27.38
N ALA A 131 8.85 12.85 -26.81
CA ALA A 131 7.73 12.09 -27.35
C ALA A 131 6.37 12.79 -27.17
N GLY A 132 6.31 13.93 -26.45
CA GLY A 132 5.10 14.72 -26.27
C GLY A 132 4.27 14.35 -25.04
N ILE A 133 4.79 13.51 -24.13
CA ILE A 133 4.10 13.19 -22.88
C ILE A 133 4.21 14.40 -21.93
N PRO A 134 3.10 14.94 -21.41
CA PRO A 134 3.15 16.00 -20.41
C PRO A 134 3.67 15.47 -19.08
N ILE A 135 4.74 16.07 -18.57
CA ILE A 135 5.38 15.72 -17.30
C ILE A 135 5.47 16.97 -16.44
N LEU A 136 4.95 16.92 -15.21
CA LEU A 136 4.98 17.99 -14.23
C LEU A 136 5.90 17.63 -13.07
N GLY A 137 6.84 18.51 -12.73
CA GLY A 137 7.62 18.44 -11.49
C GLY A 137 6.91 19.12 -10.33
N ASP A 138 7.21 18.73 -9.09
CA ASP A 138 6.59 19.32 -7.90
C ASP A 138 7.16 20.69 -7.50
N ASP A 139 8.33 21.06 -8.02
CA ASP A 139 9.03 22.35 -7.86
C ASP A 139 9.07 22.85 -6.40
N ARG A 140 9.45 21.99 -5.46
CA ARG A 140 9.54 22.30 -4.03
C ARG A 140 10.72 21.61 -3.33
N PRO A 141 11.14 22.07 -2.12
CA PRO A 141 12.26 21.47 -1.39
C PRO A 141 11.99 20.08 -0.81
N GLY A 142 10.72 19.70 -0.58
CA GLY A 142 10.35 18.37 -0.12
C GLY A 142 10.30 17.38 -1.26
N LEU A 143 10.20 16.09 -0.96
CA LEU A 143 10.11 15.05 -1.98
C LEU A 143 8.66 14.80 -2.42
N MET A 144 8.43 14.70 -3.73
CA MET A 144 7.28 14.01 -4.28
C MET A 144 7.65 12.52 -4.39
N HIS A 145 7.20 11.73 -3.43
CA HIS A 145 7.71 10.37 -3.25
C HIS A 145 6.71 9.27 -3.63
N ASP A 146 5.59 9.63 -4.23
CA ASP A 146 4.60 8.67 -4.70
C ASP A 146 5.14 7.73 -5.78
N LYS A 147 4.61 6.54 -5.82
CA LYS A 147 4.90 5.51 -6.83
C LYS A 147 3.62 4.78 -7.14
N PHE A 148 2.81 5.38 -8.03
CA PHE A 148 1.60 4.72 -8.50
C PHE A 148 1.31 5.01 -9.98
N ILE A 149 0.56 4.12 -10.60
CA ILE A 149 0.04 4.27 -11.96
C ILE A 149 -1.44 3.92 -11.95
N VAL A 150 -2.28 4.86 -12.40
CA VAL A 150 -3.71 4.62 -12.64
C VAL A 150 -3.91 4.34 -14.11
N ILE A 151 -4.51 3.20 -14.46
CA ILE A 151 -4.78 2.79 -15.83
C ILE A 151 -6.29 2.76 -16.08
N ASP A 152 -6.72 3.48 -17.13
CA ASP A 152 -8.11 3.53 -17.62
C ASP A 152 -9.14 3.89 -16.52
N ARG A 153 -8.71 4.52 -15.43
CA ARG A 153 -9.53 4.82 -14.24
C ARG A 153 -10.23 3.59 -13.66
N SER A 154 -9.67 2.42 -13.86
CA SER A 154 -10.26 1.13 -13.48
C SER A 154 -9.35 0.26 -12.62
N GLU A 155 -8.07 0.51 -12.67
CA GLU A 155 -7.07 -0.18 -11.86
C GLU A 155 -5.93 0.74 -11.45
N VAL A 156 -5.26 0.35 -10.38
CA VAL A 156 -4.11 1.07 -9.84
C VAL A 156 -2.96 0.09 -9.58
N TRP A 157 -1.76 0.52 -9.92
CA TRP A 157 -0.50 -0.12 -9.58
C TRP A 157 0.23 0.77 -8.58
N LEU A 158 0.61 0.23 -7.44
CA LEU A 158 1.30 0.98 -6.38
C LEU A 158 2.21 0.07 -5.55
N GLY A 159 3.12 0.65 -4.79
CA GLY A 159 4.01 -0.10 -3.91
C GLY A 159 5.29 0.66 -3.59
N SER A 160 6.31 -0.07 -3.18
CA SER A 160 7.60 0.53 -2.82
C SER A 160 8.53 0.74 -4.02
N MET A 161 8.29 0.05 -5.15
CA MET A 161 9.18 0.03 -6.31
C MET A 161 9.25 1.38 -7.03
N ASN A 162 10.43 1.98 -7.11
CA ASN A 162 10.70 3.02 -8.10
C ASN A 162 10.71 2.40 -9.50
N PHE A 163 10.29 3.15 -10.51
CA PHE A 163 10.31 2.68 -11.90
C PHE A 163 11.72 2.85 -12.51
N THR A 164 12.69 2.18 -11.86
CA THR A 164 14.13 2.21 -12.21
C THR A 164 14.66 0.79 -12.34
N ASP A 165 15.79 0.62 -13.03
CA ASP A 165 16.43 -0.69 -13.16
C ASP A 165 16.79 -1.26 -11.78
N SER A 166 17.38 -0.45 -10.89
CA SER A 166 17.65 -0.89 -9.51
C SER A 166 16.38 -1.24 -8.75
N GLY A 167 15.32 -0.45 -8.89
CA GLY A 167 14.04 -0.73 -8.22
C GLY A 167 13.42 -2.06 -8.66
N ALA A 168 13.60 -2.45 -9.90
CA ALA A 168 13.02 -3.67 -10.45
C ALA A 168 13.88 -4.92 -10.27
N TYR A 169 15.24 -4.74 -10.17
CA TYR A 169 16.15 -5.86 -10.28
C TYR A 169 17.24 -5.94 -9.21
N ASP A 170 17.58 -4.84 -8.51
CA ASP A 170 18.64 -4.83 -7.51
C ASP A 170 18.09 -4.72 -6.07
N ASP A 171 16.92 -4.10 -5.90
CA ASP A 171 16.32 -3.81 -4.60
C ASP A 171 15.18 -4.78 -4.26
N ASN A 172 14.97 -5.07 -2.98
CA ASN A 172 13.78 -5.79 -2.53
C ASN A 172 12.58 -4.83 -2.48
N ASN A 173 11.68 -4.97 -3.42
CA ASN A 173 10.48 -4.15 -3.57
C ASN A 173 9.20 -4.99 -3.66
N ASN A 174 8.08 -4.32 -3.42
CA ASN A 174 6.76 -4.84 -3.72
C ASN A 174 6.02 -3.92 -4.69
N MET A 175 5.06 -4.49 -5.41
CA MET A 175 4.09 -3.78 -6.23
C MET A 175 2.78 -4.53 -6.21
N ILE A 176 1.67 -3.83 -5.97
CA ILE A 176 0.33 -4.39 -6.04
C ILE A 176 -0.45 -3.73 -7.17
N ARG A 177 -1.14 -4.54 -7.95
CA ARG A 177 -2.19 -4.13 -8.88
C ARG A 177 -3.53 -4.34 -8.21
N ILE A 178 -4.38 -3.32 -8.15
CA ILE A 178 -5.73 -3.39 -7.60
C ILE A 178 -6.73 -3.05 -8.70
N ARG A 179 -7.65 -3.96 -8.99
CA ARG A 179 -8.74 -3.78 -9.95
C ARG A 179 -9.99 -3.30 -9.23
N SER A 180 -10.12 -1.98 -9.10
CA SER A 180 -11.27 -1.33 -8.48
C SER A 180 -11.40 0.10 -8.99
N THR A 181 -12.55 0.42 -9.58
CA THR A 181 -12.83 1.79 -10.03
C THR A 181 -12.86 2.79 -8.88
N LYS A 182 -13.27 2.38 -7.67
CA LYS A 182 -13.28 3.25 -6.48
C LYS A 182 -11.88 3.55 -5.97
N ILE A 183 -10.98 2.55 -5.94
CA ILE A 183 -9.58 2.79 -5.61
C ILE A 183 -8.93 3.65 -6.70
N ALA A 184 -9.16 3.34 -7.98
CA ALA A 184 -8.64 4.14 -9.08
C ALA A 184 -9.15 5.60 -9.03
N GLU A 185 -10.38 5.85 -8.56
CA GLU A 185 -10.91 7.19 -8.31
C GLU A 185 -10.12 7.93 -7.22
N ASN A 186 -9.80 7.27 -6.09
CA ASN A 186 -8.97 7.86 -5.04
C ASN A 186 -7.64 8.37 -5.60
N TYR A 187 -6.91 7.48 -6.30
CA TYR A 187 -5.61 7.82 -6.89
C TYR A 187 -5.72 8.82 -8.07
N THR A 188 -6.85 8.85 -8.77
CA THR A 188 -7.10 9.86 -9.81
C THR A 188 -7.32 11.25 -9.19
N VAL A 189 -8.01 11.34 -8.06
CA VAL A 189 -8.21 12.62 -7.34
C VAL A 189 -6.86 13.13 -6.84
N GLU A 190 -6.08 12.30 -6.18
CA GLU A 190 -4.72 12.62 -5.71
C GLU A 190 -3.82 13.09 -6.86
N PHE A 191 -3.80 12.34 -7.97
CA PHE A 191 -3.04 12.70 -9.16
C PHE A 191 -3.47 14.07 -9.73
N ASN A 192 -4.77 14.33 -9.85
CA ASN A 192 -5.29 15.58 -10.39
C ASN A 192 -5.02 16.78 -9.46
N GLU A 193 -4.98 16.56 -8.15
CA GLU A 193 -4.58 17.59 -7.20
C GLU A 193 -3.15 18.05 -7.47
N MET A 194 -2.24 17.12 -7.72
CA MET A 194 -0.87 17.42 -8.11
C MET A 194 -0.79 18.00 -9.53
N PHE A 195 -1.34 17.31 -10.53
CA PHE A 195 -1.13 17.63 -11.95
C PHE A 195 -1.93 18.85 -12.42
N GLU A 196 -3.19 18.98 -12.01
CA GLU A 196 -4.07 20.05 -12.47
C GLU A 196 -4.04 21.27 -11.54
N SER A 197 -3.90 21.05 -10.22
CA SER A 197 -3.96 22.11 -9.23
C SER A 197 -2.58 22.57 -8.74
N GLY A 198 -1.51 21.81 -8.99
CA GLY A 198 -0.15 22.11 -8.54
C GLY A 198 -0.01 22.09 -7.01
N LEU A 199 -0.83 21.27 -6.33
CA LEU A 199 -0.80 21.14 -4.88
C LEU A 199 0.07 19.94 -4.49
N PHE A 200 1.03 20.19 -3.61
CA PHE A 200 1.99 19.20 -3.12
C PHE A 200 2.30 19.47 -1.65
N GLY A 201 2.65 18.43 -0.91
CA GLY A 201 3.11 18.50 0.48
C GLY A 201 2.02 19.05 1.41
N ASP A 202 2.33 20.09 2.17
CA ASP A 202 1.42 20.73 3.13
C ASP A 202 0.27 21.54 2.51
N ARG A 203 0.21 21.60 1.17
CA ARG A 203 -0.87 22.29 0.44
C ARG A 203 -1.95 21.35 -0.09
N VAL A 204 -1.74 20.04 0.02
CA VAL A 204 -2.73 19.01 -0.38
C VAL A 204 -3.96 19.03 0.53
N LEU A 205 -5.07 18.50 0.05
CA LEU A 205 -6.37 18.57 0.70
C LEU A 205 -6.90 17.15 0.95
N ALA A 206 -7.29 16.86 2.19
CA ALA A 206 -7.93 15.59 2.54
C ALA A 206 -9.31 15.45 1.85
N GLN A 207 -9.31 14.85 0.67
CA GLN A 207 -10.53 14.69 -0.14
C GLN A 207 -10.62 13.33 -0.84
N THR A 208 -9.95 12.31 -0.28
CA THR A 208 -10.04 10.92 -0.77
C THR A 208 -11.49 10.44 -0.80
N PRO A 209 -12.08 10.22 -2.00
CA PRO A 209 -13.53 10.04 -2.12
C PRO A 209 -14.04 8.71 -1.55
N ASN A 210 -13.21 7.67 -1.57
CA ASN A 210 -13.55 6.34 -1.09
C ASN A 210 -12.48 5.82 -0.12
N PRO A 211 -12.26 6.47 1.05
CA PRO A 211 -11.14 6.15 1.94
C PRO A 211 -11.21 4.72 2.50
N ARG A 212 -12.41 4.14 2.53
CA ARG A 212 -12.67 2.77 2.97
C ARG A 212 -13.66 2.09 2.05
N ILE A 213 -13.28 0.96 1.50
CA ILE A 213 -14.14 0.11 0.66
C ILE A 213 -14.01 -1.36 1.05
N THR A 214 -14.93 -2.17 0.57
CA THR A 214 -14.85 -3.64 0.69
C THR A 214 -14.74 -4.25 -0.70
N LEU A 215 -13.72 -5.06 -0.92
CA LEU A 215 -13.49 -5.84 -2.13
C LEU A 215 -13.54 -7.32 -1.75
N ASP A 216 -14.54 -8.02 -2.23
CA ASP A 216 -14.74 -9.45 -1.97
C ASP A 216 -14.58 -9.84 -0.49
N GLY A 217 -15.24 -9.11 0.40
CA GLY A 217 -15.18 -9.33 1.84
C GLY A 217 -13.95 -8.74 2.55
N THR A 218 -12.93 -8.32 1.83
CA THR A 218 -11.73 -7.68 2.39
C THR A 218 -11.91 -6.18 2.47
N GLN A 219 -11.71 -5.60 3.67
CA GLN A 219 -11.67 -4.15 3.82
C GLN A 219 -10.35 -3.61 3.29
N VAL A 220 -10.42 -2.58 2.45
CA VAL A 220 -9.28 -1.85 1.91
C VAL A 220 -9.43 -0.37 2.27
N ASP A 221 -8.46 0.15 3.00
CA ASP A 221 -8.38 1.55 3.39
C ASP A 221 -7.27 2.24 2.59
N THR A 222 -7.53 3.44 2.09
CA THR A 222 -6.58 4.26 1.33
C THR A 222 -6.28 5.54 2.11
N TYR A 223 -5.01 5.88 2.21
CA TYR A 223 -4.55 7.11 2.86
C TYR A 223 -3.42 7.72 2.05
N PHE A 224 -3.46 9.04 1.87
CA PHE A 224 -2.37 9.82 1.30
C PHE A 224 -1.71 10.69 2.38
N SER A 225 -0.42 10.87 2.28
CA SER A 225 0.35 11.71 3.21
C SER A 225 0.70 13.03 2.53
N PRO A 226 0.55 14.16 3.27
CA PRO A 226 0.41 14.28 4.74
C PRO A 226 -1.02 14.45 5.27
N ASP A 227 -2.03 14.57 4.43
CA ASP A 227 -3.35 15.12 4.75
C ASP A 227 -4.37 14.12 5.30
N ASP A 228 -4.31 12.84 4.91
CA ASP A 228 -5.24 11.79 5.36
C ASP A 228 -4.90 11.19 6.75
N GLY A 229 -3.88 11.72 7.44
CA GLY A 229 -3.56 11.28 8.81
C GLY A 229 -2.95 9.89 8.89
N VAL A 230 -2.10 9.52 7.93
CA VAL A 230 -1.42 8.21 7.82
C VAL A 230 -0.76 7.77 9.13
N LEU A 231 0.00 8.67 9.78
CA LEU A 231 0.68 8.36 11.05
C LEU A 231 -0.30 7.91 12.13
N THR A 232 -1.43 8.63 12.29
CA THR A 232 -2.47 8.32 13.28
C THR A 232 -3.16 6.99 12.96
N ALA A 233 -3.39 6.70 11.68
CA ALA A 233 -3.99 5.43 11.24
C ALA A 233 -3.08 4.24 11.58
N ILE A 234 -1.80 4.32 11.25
CA ILE A 234 -0.80 3.27 11.56
C ILE A 234 -0.63 3.13 13.09
N TYR A 235 -0.50 4.24 13.82
CA TYR A 235 -0.41 4.20 15.28
C TYR A 235 -1.61 3.51 15.92
N THR A 236 -2.83 3.83 15.48
CA THR A 236 -4.06 3.23 15.98
C THR A 236 -4.09 1.72 15.71
N LEU A 237 -3.69 1.31 14.51
CA LEU A 237 -3.61 -0.10 14.13
C LEU A 237 -2.60 -0.86 15.00
N LEU A 238 -1.38 -0.34 15.16
CA LEU A 238 -0.35 -0.97 15.98
C LEU A 238 -0.73 -1.02 17.47
N SER A 239 -1.41 0.02 17.97
CA SER A 239 -1.92 0.04 19.36
C SER A 239 -3.01 -0.99 19.60
N GLY A 240 -3.77 -1.34 18.58
CA GLY A 240 -4.84 -2.34 18.64
C GLY A 240 -4.40 -3.76 18.33
N ALA A 241 -3.10 -4.01 18.08
CA ALA A 241 -2.59 -5.35 17.82
C ALA A 241 -2.77 -6.26 19.04
N GLU A 242 -3.18 -7.52 18.81
CA GLU A 242 -3.51 -8.48 19.87
C GLU A 242 -2.53 -9.65 19.94
N GLU A 243 -1.87 -10.02 18.83
CA GLU A 243 -1.05 -11.22 18.71
C GLU A 243 0.38 -10.89 18.24
N SER A 244 0.51 -10.14 17.12
CA SER A 244 1.82 -9.95 16.49
C SER A 244 1.94 -8.65 15.70
N ILE A 245 3.17 -8.14 15.59
CA ILE A 245 3.55 -7.05 14.69
C ILE A 245 4.81 -7.46 13.94
N TYR A 246 4.70 -7.68 12.62
CA TYR A 246 5.85 -7.90 11.77
C TYR A 246 6.05 -6.72 10.83
N PHE A 247 7.31 -6.37 10.56
CA PHE A 247 7.57 -5.24 9.65
C PHE A 247 8.80 -5.43 8.78
N LEU A 248 8.73 -4.81 7.60
CA LEU A 248 9.84 -4.59 6.70
C LEU A 248 9.96 -3.08 6.48
N ALA A 249 11.07 -2.48 6.90
CA ALA A 249 11.21 -1.03 6.87
C ALA A 249 12.54 -0.60 6.24
N PHE A 250 12.47 0.00 5.04
CA PHE A 250 13.61 0.67 4.45
C PHE A 250 14.18 1.71 5.41
N SER A 251 13.36 2.66 5.84
CA SER A 251 13.73 3.66 6.85
C SER A 251 12.71 3.68 7.97
N PHE A 252 13.14 3.52 9.23
CA PHE A 252 12.24 3.59 10.38
C PHE A 252 12.80 4.62 11.39
N THR A 253 12.33 5.85 11.26
CA THR A 253 12.78 7.00 12.06
C THR A 253 11.66 7.67 12.87
N SER A 254 10.42 7.15 12.79
CA SER A 254 9.29 7.65 13.58
C SER A 254 9.39 7.17 15.02
N ASN A 255 9.79 8.07 15.93
CA ASN A 255 9.85 7.77 17.36
C ASN A 255 8.49 7.34 17.93
N GLU A 256 7.40 7.90 17.42
CA GLU A 256 6.04 7.59 17.87
C GLU A 256 5.66 6.15 17.50
N LEU A 257 5.87 5.73 16.25
CA LEU A 257 5.64 4.35 15.84
C LEU A 257 6.63 3.38 16.49
N GLY A 258 7.89 3.76 16.65
CA GLY A 258 8.87 2.95 17.37
C GLY A 258 8.51 2.75 18.84
N ALA A 259 7.97 3.77 19.51
CA ALA A 259 7.53 3.67 20.90
C ALA A 259 6.38 2.67 21.06
N ILE A 260 5.34 2.73 20.21
CA ILE A 260 4.21 1.81 20.31
C ILE A 260 4.60 0.36 19.98
N VAL A 261 5.50 0.15 19.00
CA VAL A 261 6.04 -1.19 18.69
C VAL A 261 6.76 -1.79 19.91
N ARG A 262 7.60 -1.00 20.60
CA ARG A 262 8.28 -1.43 21.84
C ARG A 262 7.30 -1.65 23.00
N GLU A 263 6.22 -0.89 23.08
CA GLU A 263 5.17 -1.06 24.09
C GLU A 263 4.44 -2.38 23.88
N GLN A 264 4.02 -2.69 22.67
CA GLN A 264 3.35 -3.94 22.33
C GLN A 264 4.26 -5.18 22.57
N ALA A 265 5.55 -5.07 22.27
CA ALA A 265 6.52 -6.12 22.60
C ALA A 265 6.61 -6.36 24.12
N ARG A 266 6.61 -5.28 24.95
CA ARG A 266 6.59 -5.40 26.42
C ARG A 266 5.28 -5.98 26.93
N ALA A 267 4.17 -5.76 26.24
CA ALA A 267 2.88 -6.37 26.53
C ALA A 267 2.85 -7.88 26.20
N GLY A 268 3.85 -8.39 25.48
CA GLY A 268 4.02 -9.81 25.20
C GLY A 268 3.68 -10.23 23.77
N LEU A 269 3.43 -9.28 22.85
CA LEU A 269 3.19 -9.59 21.44
C LEU A 269 4.47 -10.10 20.77
N ASP A 270 4.31 -10.98 19.77
CA ASP A 270 5.41 -11.42 18.91
C ASP A 270 5.76 -10.29 17.93
N VAL A 271 6.88 -9.62 18.18
CA VAL A 271 7.35 -8.49 17.34
C VAL A 271 8.63 -8.88 16.63
N ARG A 272 8.60 -8.83 15.29
CA ARG A 272 9.76 -9.12 14.43
C ARG A 272 9.88 -8.10 13.33
N GLY A 273 11.11 -7.79 12.92
CA GLY A 273 11.34 -6.84 11.85
C GLY A 273 12.64 -7.05 11.11
N VAL A 274 12.66 -6.52 9.87
CA VAL A 274 13.89 -6.37 9.10
C VAL A 274 14.00 -4.91 8.68
N MET A 275 15.19 -4.33 8.84
CA MET A 275 15.50 -2.96 8.47
C MET A 275 16.68 -2.92 7.50
N ASP A 276 16.65 -1.98 6.58
CA ASP A 276 17.71 -1.79 5.58
C ASP A 276 19.03 -1.40 6.24
N ARG A 277 20.12 -2.05 5.83
CA ARG A 277 21.46 -1.89 6.39
C ARG A 277 21.99 -0.46 6.26
N GLU A 278 21.86 0.12 5.06
CA GLU A 278 22.41 1.44 4.79
C GLU A 278 21.63 2.53 5.52
N GLN A 279 20.30 2.38 5.60
CA GLN A 279 19.44 3.31 6.32
C GLN A 279 19.67 3.24 7.83
N VAL A 280 19.88 2.06 8.39
CA VAL A 280 20.25 1.93 9.80
C VAL A 280 21.59 2.63 10.10
N ALA A 281 22.56 2.52 9.20
CA ALA A 281 23.89 3.13 9.37
C ALA A 281 23.91 4.65 9.14
N SER A 282 23.06 5.18 8.25
CA SER A 282 23.12 6.58 7.78
C SER A 282 22.06 7.50 8.38
N ASN A 283 20.89 6.98 8.76
CA ASN A 283 19.80 7.80 9.25
C ASN A 283 20.02 8.28 10.69
N THR A 284 19.83 9.58 10.91
CA THR A 284 19.70 10.12 12.26
C THR A 284 18.34 9.73 12.85
N GLY A 285 18.35 9.16 14.07
CA GLY A 285 17.11 8.79 14.78
C GLY A 285 16.50 7.49 14.31
N THR A 286 17.30 6.57 13.76
CA THR A 286 16.83 5.20 13.45
C THR A 286 16.33 4.51 14.72
N GLU A 287 15.21 3.79 14.59
CA GLU A 287 14.62 3.00 15.68
C GLU A 287 15.32 1.64 15.88
N PHE A 288 16.31 1.28 15.07
CA PHE A 288 17.02 0.00 15.19
C PHE A 288 17.65 -0.21 16.58
N ASP A 289 18.48 0.73 17.02
CA ASP A 289 19.11 0.63 18.34
C ASP A 289 18.11 0.60 19.50
N PRO A 290 17.06 1.45 19.54
CA PRO A 290 15.97 1.32 20.49
C PRO A 290 15.28 -0.04 20.50
N PHE A 291 15.07 -0.67 19.33
CA PHE A 291 14.49 -2.02 19.22
C PHE A 291 15.45 -3.07 19.79
N GLN A 292 16.73 -3.02 19.45
CA GLN A 292 17.74 -3.94 19.99
C GLN A 292 17.85 -3.82 21.52
N GLN A 293 17.87 -2.60 22.06
CA GLN A 293 17.91 -2.36 23.51
C GLN A 293 16.67 -2.87 24.23
N ALA A 294 15.52 -2.88 23.55
CA ALA A 294 14.28 -3.45 24.08
C ALA A 294 14.20 -4.98 23.92
N GLY A 295 15.19 -5.62 23.26
CA GLY A 295 15.26 -7.07 23.08
C GLY A 295 14.35 -7.63 21.99
N LEU A 296 13.92 -6.81 21.03
CA LEU A 296 13.10 -7.23 19.90
C LEU A 296 13.93 -8.02 18.88
N ASP A 297 13.33 -9.02 18.22
CA ASP A 297 13.93 -9.74 17.07
C ASP A 297 13.82 -8.88 15.79
N VAL A 298 14.60 -7.80 15.78
CA VAL A 298 14.74 -6.92 14.62
C VAL A 298 16.12 -7.12 14.02
N ARG A 299 16.20 -7.38 12.74
CA ARG A 299 17.43 -7.72 12.02
C ARG A 299 17.75 -6.68 10.97
N ILE A 300 19.01 -6.59 10.63
CA ILE A 300 19.48 -5.88 9.45
C ILE A 300 19.38 -6.85 8.28
N ASP A 301 18.97 -6.36 7.12
CA ASP A 301 18.89 -7.16 5.90
C ASP A 301 20.26 -7.68 5.44
N GLY A 302 20.26 -8.71 4.60
CA GLY A 302 21.47 -9.31 4.02
C GLY A 302 21.66 -9.04 2.53
N ASN A 303 20.78 -8.25 1.93
CA ASN A 303 20.81 -7.94 0.50
C ASN A 303 21.96 -7.00 0.15
N ASP A 304 22.53 -7.11 -1.05
CA ASP A 304 23.53 -6.17 -1.58
C ASP A 304 22.88 -4.86 -2.07
N GLY A 305 21.65 -4.93 -2.60
CA GLY A 305 20.79 -3.78 -2.88
C GLY A 305 19.98 -3.34 -1.65
N GLN A 306 19.02 -2.46 -1.86
CA GLN A 306 18.19 -1.94 -0.77
C GLN A 306 17.05 -2.91 -0.40
N MET A 307 16.85 -3.14 0.88
CA MET A 307 15.59 -3.70 1.38
C MET A 307 14.57 -2.57 1.44
N HIS A 308 13.92 -2.28 0.30
CA HIS A 308 13.15 -1.06 0.07
C HIS A 308 11.66 -1.17 0.43
N HIS A 309 11.25 -2.24 1.09
CA HIS A 309 9.88 -2.39 1.58
C HIS A 309 9.50 -1.36 2.66
N LYS A 310 8.21 -1.02 2.72
CA LYS A 310 7.54 -0.28 3.79
C LYS A 310 6.26 -1.02 4.10
N VAL A 311 6.35 -2.02 5.00
CA VAL A 311 5.27 -2.97 5.28
C VAL A 311 5.12 -3.19 6.77
N PHE A 312 3.89 -3.20 7.26
CA PHE A 312 3.52 -3.83 8.53
C PHE A 312 2.54 -4.97 8.26
N ILE A 313 2.68 -6.06 9.01
CA ILE A 313 1.70 -7.14 9.09
C ILE A 313 1.28 -7.25 10.55
N VAL A 314 0.01 -7.03 10.83
CA VAL A 314 -0.55 -7.03 12.18
C VAL A 314 -1.47 -8.23 12.35
N ASP A 315 -1.21 -9.02 13.40
CA ASP A 315 -1.97 -10.21 13.79
C ASP A 315 -2.12 -11.24 12.65
N GLU A 316 -1.20 -11.25 11.70
CA GLU A 316 -1.25 -12.07 10.46
C GLU A 316 -2.56 -11.89 9.65
N LYS A 317 -3.24 -10.76 9.85
CA LYS A 317 -4.57 -10.46 9.26
C LYS A 317 -4.60 -9.16 8.47
N ILE A 318 -3.83 -8.16 8.89
CA ILE A 318 -3.87 -6.83 8.31
C ILE A 318 -2.50 -6.50 7.73
N VAL A 319 -2.47 -6.10 6.48
CA VAL A 319 -1.25 -5.65 5.79
C VAL A 319 -1.35 -4.17 5.52
N VAL A 320 -0.35 -3.41 5.97
CA VAL A 320 -0.11 -2.02 5.58
C VAL A 320 1.07 -2.01 4.65
N MET A 321 0.94 -1.38 3.49
CA MET A 321 2.02 -1.25 2.52
C MET A 321 1.91 0.08 1.76
N GLY A 322 3.04 0.55 1.23
CA GLY A 322 3.08 1.81 0.49
C GLY A 322 4.51 2.26 0.16
N SER A 323 4.71 3.55 0.01
CA SER A 323 6.00 4.13 -0.38
C SER A 323 6.54 5.17 0.60
#